data_de0547c752db25d5d9d4c24e50d033fc
#
_entry.id   de0547c752db25d5d9d4c24e50d033fc
#
_cell.length_a   1.000
_cell.length_b   1.000
_cell.length_c   1.000
_cell.angle_alpha   90.00
_cell.angle_beta   90.00
_cell.angle_gamma   90.00
#
_symmetry.space_group_name_H-M   'P 1'
#
loop_
_entity.id
_entity.type
_entity.pdbx_description
1 polymer ?
#
loop_
_entity_poly.entity_id
_entity_poly.type
_entity_poly.pdbx_seq_one_letter_code
_entity_poly.pdbx_strand_id
1 'polypeptide(L)'
;MTRPATRLRPDVPVQGELAARHELLLEILRSQGSVLVAYSGGVDSSLLAAAARATLGRRALACIAVSPSLASDELTAATELARTIGIRLRTVATDELEREEYAANTPNRCYVCKGVLFVRLPAIAREEGLASVVYGANVDDSADYRPGGRAAVDAGVRAPLAEAGLTKADVRQLARAYGLPNWSKPAAPCLATRIPYGQRVTLEKLRQLDEAERLLRDLGFPESRVRHHGDVARVEVLPEQLERAAAPDVRESLVRGLQRLGFHYVALDLQGYRSGSLNEVLGARQAPALRAPLPVFVAAPDGAMGRHDG
;
A
#
# COMPACT_ATOMS: atom_id res chain seq x y z
N MET A 1 -8.47 26.26 -14.26
CA MET A 1 -9.76 25.74 -13.73
C MET A 1 -9.48 25.01 -12.42
N THR A 2 -9.75 25.64 -11.28
CA THR A 2 -9.61 25.05 -9.94
C THR A 2 -10.68 23.97 -9.77
N ARG A 3 -10.28 22.70 -9.66
CA ARG A 3 -11.17 21.62 -9.25
C ARG A 3 -11.80 21.99 -7.90
N PRO A 4 -13.13 21.82 -7.74
CA PRO A 4 -13.76 22.09 -6.46
C PRO A 4 -13.08 21.22 -5.37
N ALA A 5 -12.81 21.84 -4.23
CA ALA A 5 -12.33 21.13 -3.06
C ALA A 5 -13.29 19.97 -2.74
N THR A 6 -12.75 18.76 -2.59
CA THR A 6 -13.55 17.57 -2.23
C THR A 6 -14.36 17.90 -0.97
N ARG A 7 -15.67 17.71 -1.02
CA ARG A 7 -16.52 17.93 0.14
C ARG A 7 -16.10 16.94 1.22
N LEU A 8 -15.79 17.48 2.38
CA LEU A 8 -15.25 16.73 3.52
C LEU A 8 -16.34 15.93 4.29
N ARG A 9 -17.53 15.78 3.73
CA ARG A 9 -18.65 14.96 4.24
C ARG A 9 -19.29 14.24 3.07
N PRO A 10 -19.96 13.08 3.30
CA PRO A 10 -20.68 12.40 2.24
C PRO A 10 -21.65 13.33 1.55
N ASP A 11 -21.59 13.41 0.22
CA ASP A 11 -22.53 14.17 -0.61
C ASP A 11 -23.89 13.47 -0.71
N VAL A 12 -23.89 12.14 -0.51
CA VAL A 12 -25.09 11.30 -0.54
C VAL A 12 -25.37 10.84 0.88
N PRO A 13 -26.63 11.00 1.39
CA PRO A 13 -26.99 10.50 2.69
C PRO A 13 -26.74 8.99 2.78
N VAL A 14 -25.86 8.60 3.66
CA VAL A 14 -25.67 7.19 4.03
C VAL A 14 -26.84 6.83 4.97
N GLN A 15 -27.49 5.70 4.75
CA GLN A 15 -28.70 5.29 5.48
C GLN A 15 -28.49 3.94 6.19
N GLY A 16 -29.35 3.67 7.16
CA GLY A 16 -29.39 2.39 7.84
C GLY A 16 -28.13 2.12 8.68
N GLU A 17 -27.73 0.85 8.74
CA GLU A 17 -26.59 0.38 9.54
C GLU A 17 -25.26 1.03 9.14
N LEU A 18 -25.07 1.30 7.84
CA LEU A 18 -23.86 1.98 7.37
C LEU A 18 -23.76 3.41 7.91
N ALA A 19 -24.88 4.12 8.07
CA ALA A 19 -24.88 5.45 8.69
C ALA A 19 -24.45 5.39 10.16
N ALA A 20 -24.93 4.40 10.90
CA ALA A 20 -24.55 4.19 12.29
C ALA A 20 -23.05 3.86 12.45
N ARG A 21 -22.53 2.94 11.62
CA ARG A 21 -21.09 2.61 11.59
C ARG A 21 -20.23 3.81 11.19
N HIS A 22 -20.70 4.61 10.23
CA HIS A 22 -20.01 5.82 9.83
C HIS A 22 -19.95 6.84 10.98
N GLU A 23 -21.08 7.08 11.69
CA GLU A 23 -21.07 8.01 12.82
C GLU A 23 -20.14 7.49 13.96
N LEU A 24 -20.15 6.17 14.23
CA LEU A 24 -19.23 5.55 15.17
C LEU A 24 -17.77 5.79 14.78
N LEU A 25 -17.41 5.68 13.49
CA LEU A 25 -16.08 6.04 13.00
C LEU A 25 -15.73 7.49 13.34
N LEU A 26 -16.66 8.42 13.11
CA LEU A 26 -16.41 9.83 13.41
C LEU A 26 -16.28 10.08 14.92
N GLU A 27 -17.04 9.37 15.76
CA GLU A 27 -16.93 9.44 17.23
C GLU A 27 -15.59 8.90 17.71
N ILE A 28 -15.15 7.74 17.18
CA ILE A 28 -13.83 7.18 17.46
C ILE A 28 -12.72 8.19 17.12
N LEU A 29 -12.80 8.85 15.97
CA LEU A 29 -11.84 9.88 15.58
C LEU A 29 -11.89 11.12 16.49
N ARG A 30 -13.09 11.58 16.88
CA ARG A 30 -13.24 12.71 17.83
C ARG A 30 -12.59 12.39 19.18
N SER A 31 -12.78 11.18 19.67
CA SER A 31 -12.21 10.75 20.98
C SER A 31 -10.68 10.71 20.99
N GLN A 32 -10.03 10.58 19.81
CA GLN A 32 -8.58 10.66 19.70
C GLN A 32 -8.03 12.08 19.84
N GLY A 33 -8.86 13.10 19.65
CA GLY A 33 -8.44 14.51 19.70
C GLY A 33 -7.58 14.97 18.51
N SER A 34 -6.51 14.23 18.17
CA SER A 34 -5.66 14.45 16.99
C SER A 34 -5.00 13.14 16.53
N VAL A 35 -4.80 12.98 15.20
CA VAL A 35 -4.34 11.71 14.65
C VAL A 35 -3.28 11.86 13.57
N LEU A 36 -2.32 10.93 13.57
CA LEU A 36 -1.45 10.60 12.43
C LEU A 36 -2.03 9.39 11.72
N VAL A 37 -2.45 9.55 10.49
CA VAL A 37 -2.98 8.46 9.66
C VAL A 37 -1.84 7.79 8.91
N ALA A 38 -1.58 6.50 9.14
CA ALA A 38 -0.71 5.69 8.31
C ALA A 38 -1.37 5.53 6.92
N TYR A 39 -0.91 6.32 5.97
CA TYR A 39 -1.54 6.54 4.67
C TYR A 39 -0.80 5.80 3.57
N SER A 40 -1.51 5.11 2.69
CA SER A 40 -0.93 4.38 1.55
C SER A 40 -1.51 4.79 0.19
N GLY A 41 -2.51 5.68 0.15
CA GLY A 41 -3.26 5.99 -1.07
C GLY A 41 -4.25 4.91 -1.50
N GLY A 42 -4.34 3.78 -0.81
CA GLY A 42 -5.38 2.77 -1.01
C GLY A 42 -6.73 3.23 -0.45
N VAL A 43 -7.84 2.61 -0.88
CA VAL A 43 -9.20 3.06 -0.56
C VAL A 43 -9.46 3.18 0.94
N ASP A 44 -8.97 2.21 1.75
CA ASP A 44 -9.19 2.19 3.21
C ASP A 44 -8.49 3.37 3.90
N SER A 45 -7.20 3.53 3.64
CA SER A 45 -6.41 4.63 4.21
C SER A 45 -6.87 6.00 3.72
N SER A 46 -7.42 6.07 2.51
CA SER A 46 -7.95 7.32 1.95
C SER A 46 -9.30 7.70 2.57
N LEU A 47 -10.18 6.73 2.79
CA LEU A 47 -11.41 6.96 3.54
C LEU A 47 -11.10 7.42 4.97
N LEU A 48 -10.19 6.72 5.65
CA LEU A 48 -9.78 7.09 7.00
C LEU A 48 -9.19 8.52 7.05
N ALA A 49 -8.34 8.87 6.08
CA ALA A 49 -7.76 10.21 5.95
C ALA A 49 -8.83 11.28 5.70
N ALA A 50 -9.81 11.00 4.85
CA ALA A 50 -10.92 11.91 4.56
C ALA A 50 -11.84 12.11 5.79
N ALA A 51 -12.20 11.02 6.47
CA ALA A 51 -12.99 11.07 7.70
C ALA A 51 -12.25 11.81 8.83
N ALA A 52 -10.95 11.54 9.02
CA ALA A 52 -10.11 12.23 9.99
C ALA A 52 -10.00 13.73 9.67
N ARG A 53 -9.80 14.09 8.40
CA ARG A 53 -9.75 15.49 7.97
C ARG A 53 -11.08 16.21 8.19
N ALA A 54 -12.21 15.54 7.88
CA ALA A 54 -13.55 16.08 8.09
C ALA A 54 -13.86 16.34 9.57
N THR A 55 -13.41 15.42 10.44
CA THR A 55 -13.73 15.43 11.87
C THR A 55 -12.79 16.31 12.69
N LEU A 56 -11.50 16.26 12.41
CA LEU A 56 -10.44 16.86 13.24
C LEU A 56 -9.78 18.09 12.60
N GLY A 57 -10.08 18.35 11.33
CA GLY A 57 -9.53 19.49 10.62
C GLY A 57 -8.01 19.44 10.51
N ARG A 58 -7.31 20.46 10.98
CA ARG A 58 -5.83 20.56 10.96
C ARG A 58 -5.15 19.63 11.96
N ARG A 59 -5.89 19.01 12.88
CA ARG A 59 -5.39 18.02 13.84
C ARG A 59 -5.31 16.60 13.27
N ALA A 60 -5.55 16.44 11.97
CA ALA A 60 -5.30 15.23 11.21
C ALA A 60 -4.12 15.44 10.25
N LEU A 61 -3.18 14.51 10.24
CA LEU A 61 -2.02 14.45 9.35
C LEU A 61 -1.95 13.06 8.72
N ALA A 62 -1.78 12.99 7.40
CA ALA A 62 -1.45 11.75 6.72
C ALA A 62 0.07 11.56 6.65
N CYS A 63 0.55 10.34 6.88
CA CYS A 63 1.97 10.01 6.72
C CYS A 63 2.12 8.80 5.79
N ILE A 64 2.86 8.98 4.69
CA ILE A 64 3.14 7.93 3.73
C ILE A 64 4.60 7.49 3.81
N ALA A 65 4.82 6.16 3.92
CA ALA A 65 6.14 5.57 3.80
C ALA A 65 6.60 5.62 2.34
N VAL A 66 7.83 6.06 2.13
CA VAL A 66 8.49 6.10 0.83
C VAL A 66 9.70 5.18 0.88
N SER A 67 9.67 4.15 0.05
CA SER A 67 10.78 3.21 -0.10
C SER A 67 10.87 2.75 -1.56
N PRO A 68 11.97 2.10 -1.96
CA PRO A 68 12.09 1.55 -3.32
C PRO A 68 11.01 0.52 -3.68
N SER A 69 10.33 -0.06 -2.69
CA SER A 69 9.22 -1.00 -2.93
C SER A 69 7.89 -0.33 -3.29
N LEU A 70 7.75 0.97 -3.07
CA LEU A 70 6.56 1.73 -3.49
C LEU A 70 6.73 2.16 -4.94
N ALA A 71 5.79 1.77 -5.80
CA ALA A 71 5.81 2.21 -7.19
C ALA A 71 5.69 3.74 -7.28
N SER A 72 6.46 4.35 -8.17
CA SER A 72 6.53 5.82 -8.33
C SER A 72 5.17 6.45 -8.63
N ASP A 73 4.37 5.80 -9.47
CA ASP A 73 3.02 6.26 -9.82
C ASP A 73 2.05 6.17 -8.64
N GLU A 74 2.22 5.15 -7.78
CA GLU A 74 1.40 5.02 -6.56
C GLU A 74 1.69 6.17 -5.58
N LEU A 75 2.95 6.58 -5.43
CA LEU A 75 3.33 7.73 -4.61
C LEU A 75 2.73 9.03 -5.17
N THR A 76 2.82 9.23 -6.49
CA THR A 76 2.26 10.39 -7.18
C THR A 76 0.74 10.45 -6.98
N ALA A 77 0.04 9.35 -7.27
CA ALA A 77 -1.41 9.26 -7.11
C ALA A 77 -1.86 9.47 -5.65
N ALA A 78 -1.13 8.89 -4.68
CA ALA A 78 -1.41 9.07 -3.26
C ALA A 78 -1.23 10.54 -2.82
N THR A 79 -0.19 11.21 -3.32
CA THR A 79 0.08 12.62 -3.02
C THR A 79 -1.03 13.54 -3.59
N GLU A 80 -1.44 13.31 -4.83
CA GLU A 80 -2.54 14.05 -5.46
C GLU A 80 -3.86 13.83 -4.72
N LEU A 81 -4.13 12.59 -4.30
CA LEU A 81 -5.33 12.25 -3.56
C LEU A 81 -5.34 12.91 -2.17
N ALA A 82 -4.22 12.93 -1.45
CA ALA A 82 -4.10 13.64 -0.17
C ALA A 82 -4.38 15.14 -0.33
N ARG A 83 -3.91 15.75 -1.43
CA ARG A 83 -4.21 17.14 -1.80
C ARG A 83 -5.71 17.34 -2.09
N THR A 84 -6.33 16.41 -2.80
CA THR A 84 -7.76 16.42 -3.10
C THR A 84 -8.60 16.32 -1.81
N ILE A 85 -8.21 15.46 -0.88
CA ILE A 85 -8.81 15.34 0.46
C ILE A 85 -8.60 16.63 1.28
N GLY A 86 -7.56 17.39 1.00
CA GLY A 86 -7.16 18.58 1.76
C GLY A 86 -6.49 18.25 3.10
N ILE A 87 -5.98 17.03 3.27
CA ILE A 87 -5.21 16.62 4.44
C ILE A 87 -3.73 16.95 4.23
N ARG A 88 -3.06 17.42 5.31
CA ARG A 88 -1.60 17.58 5.27
C ARG A 88 -0.96 16.20 5.07
N LEU A 89 0.07 16.13 4.23
CA LEU A 89 0.81 14.91 3.95
C LEU A 89 2.28 15.08 4.38
N ARG A 90 2.79 14.14 5.18
CA ARG A 90 4.21 13.97 5.49
C ARG A 90 4.71 12.69 4.84
N THR A 91 5.86 12.73 4.21
CA THR A 91 6.57 11.55 3.73
C THR A 91 7.60 11.11 4.76
N VAL A 92 7.79 9.80 4.89
CA VAL A 92 8.84 9.21 5.72
C VAL A 92 9.59 8.15 4.92
N ALA A 93 10.90 8.33 4.81
CA ALA A 93 11.74 7.29 4.21
C ALA A 93 11.83 6.09 5.16
N THR A 94 11.77 4.89 4.61
CA THR A 94 11.91 3.64 5.35
C THR A 94 13.05 2.80 4.80
N ASP A 95 13.74 2.07 5.69
CA ASP A 95 14.98 1.33 5.45
C ASP A 95 14.79 -0.19 5.43
N GLU A 96 13.55 -0.66 5.17
CA GLU A 96 13.27 -2.10 5.21
C GLU A 96 14.13 -2.91 4.25
N LEU A 97 14.56 -2.32 3.12
CA LEU A 97 15.41 -3.00 2.13
C LEU A 97 16.82 -3.32 2.67
N GLU A 98 17.30 -2.55 3.64
CA GLU A 98 18.59 -2.77 4.30
C GLU A 98 18.53 -3.91 5.33
N ARG A 99 17.32 -4.37 5.68
CA ARG A 99 17.11 -5.46 6.63
C ARG A 99 17.11 -6.80 5.92
N GLU A 100 17.96 -7.72 6.40
CA GLU A 100 18.07 -9.05 5.80
C GLU A 100 16.74 -9.80 5.82
N GLU A 101 15.96 -9.69 6.89
CA GLU A 101 14.66 -10.34 7.03
C GLU A 101 13.65 -9.89 5.97
N TYR A 102 13.76 -8.65 5.49
CA TYR A 102 12.98 -8.15 4.36
C TYR A 102 13.57 -8.58 3.03
N ALA A 103 14.90 -8.37 2.86
CA ALA A 103 15.60 -8.63 1.61
C ALA A 103 15.57 -10.11 1.20
N ALA A 104 15.57 -11.03 2.17
CA ALA A 104 15.42 -12.47 1.95
C ALA A 104 14.06 -12.87 1.34
N ASN A 105 13.09 -11.95 1.30
CA ASN A 105 11.79 -12.15 0.67
C ASN A 105 11.00 -13.36 1.18
N THR A 106 10.95 -13.51 2.48
CA THR A 106 10.16 -14.55 3.12
C THR A 106 8.65 -14.21 3.11
N PRO A 107 7.74 -15.17 3.36
CA PRO A 107 6.31 -14.87 3.51
C PRO A 107 6.00 -13.81 4.59
N ASN A 108 6.88 -13.64 5.58
CA ASN A 108 6.77 -12.64 6.65
C ASN A 108 7.28 -11.24 6.25
N ARG A 109 7.75 -11.04 5.01
CA ARG A 109 8.27 -9.75 4.53
C ARG A 109 7.37 -8.56 4.87
N CYS A 110 6.04 -8.71 4.72
CA CYS A 110 5.08 -7.64 5.00
C CYS A 110 5.05 -7.25 6.49
N TYR A 111 5.29 -8.20 7.40
CA TYR A 111 5.43 -7.90 8.83
C TYR A 111 6.66 -7.02 9.08
N VAL A 112 7.80 -7.37 8.50
CA VAL A 112 9.05 -6.60 8.64
C VAL A 112 8.86 -5.17 8.11
N CYS A 113 8.34 -5.02 6.89
CA CYS A 113 8.06 -3.71 6.28
C CYS A 113 7.14 -2.84 7.14
N LYS A 114 6.03 -3.41 7.61
CA LYS A 114 5.08 -2.69 8.47
C LYS A 114 5.66 -2.40 9.86
N GLY A 115 6.45 -3.32 10.42
CA GLY A 115 7.16 -3.12 11.69
C GLY A 115 8.08 -1.90 11.63
N VAL A 116 8.90 -1.77 10.57
CA VAL A 116 9.75 -0.60 10.36
C VAL A 116 8.94 0.70 10.35
N LEU A 117 7.80 0.71 9.64
CA LEU A 117 6.93 1.89 9.57
C LEU A 117 6.31 2.20 10.93
N PHE A 118 5.64 1.21 11.55
CA PHE A 118 4.87 1.44 12.78
C PHE A 118 5.74 1.79 14.00
N VAL A 119 7.02 1.42 14.00
CA VAL A 119 7.97 1.90 15.01
C VAL A 119 8.29 3.39 14.84
N ARG A 120 8.32 3.90 13.59
CA ARG A 120 8.65 5.32 13.32
C ARG A 120 7.45 6.26 13.53
N LEU A 121 6.22 5.82 13.24
CA LEU A 121 5.04 6.68 13.27
C LEU A 121 4.76 7.32 14.64
N PRO A 122 4.93 6.64 15.80
CA PRO A 122 4.73 7.29 17.12
C PRO A 122 5.69 8.45 17.39
N ALA A 123 6.94 8.34 16.94
CA ALA A 123 7.91 9.44 17.06
C ALA A 123 7.47 10.65 16.21
N ILE A 124 7.07 10.39 14.96
CA ILE A 124 6.54 11.43 14.06
C ILE A 124 5.26 12.07 14.65
N ALA A 125 4.36 11.29 15.24
CA ALA A 125 3.16 11.81 15.87
C ALA A 125 3.51 12.77 17.02
N ARG A 126 4.48 12.39 17.86
CA ARG A 126 4.98 13.26 18.96
C ARG A 126 5.61 14.56 18.43
N GLU A 127 6.44 14.49 17.40
CA GLU A 127 7.04 15.67 16.73
C GLU A 127 5.98 16.64 16.20
N GLU A 128 4.88 16.11 15.66
CA GLU A 128 3.76 16.88 15.10
C GLU A 128 2.71 17.30 16.15
N GLY A 129 2.91 16.93 17.43
CA GLY A 129 1.97 17.22 18.51
C GLY A 129 0.65 16.48 18.38
N LEU A 130 0.66 15.26 17.81
CA LEU A 130 -0.51 14.42 17.59
C LEU A 130 -0.62 13.33 18.65
N ALA A 131 -1.83 13.08 19.12
CA ALA A 131 -2.10 12.21 20.28
C ALA A 131 -2.01 10.73 19.94
N SER A 132 -2.35 10.32 18.72
CA SER A 132 -2.42 8.90 18.37
C SER A 132 -2.08 8.63 16.91
N VAL A 133 -1.70 7.37 16.63
CA VAL A 133 -1.48 6.83 15.28
C VAL A 133 -2.64 5.90 14.95
N VAL A 134 -3.19 6.06 13.73
CA VAL A 134 -4.28 5.23 13.21
C VAL A 134 -3.95 4.68 11.84
N TYR A 135 -4.49 3.49 11.50
CA TYR A 135 -4.31 2.90 10.17
C TYR A 135 -5.62 2.33 9.61
N GLY A 136 -5.67 2.15 8.30
CA GLY A 136 -6.88 1.81 7.56
C GLY A 136 -7.16 0.31 7.46
N ALA A 137 -7.10 -0.47 8.56
CA ALA A 137 -7.63 -1.82 8.54
C ALA A 137 -9.14 -1.80 8.74
N ASN A 138 -9.84 -2.68 8.02
CA ASN A 138 -11.27 -2.93 8.11
C ASN A 138 -11.55 -4.32 8.70
N VAL A 139 -12.83 -4.68 8.91
CA VAL A 139 -13.21 -5.95 9.56
C VAL A 139 -12.71 -7.18 8.76
N ASP A 140 -12.75 -7.12 7.43
CA ASP A 140 -12.37 -8.25 6.58
C ASP A 140 -10.86 -8.55 6.66
N ASP A 141 -10.04 -7.54 7.04
CA ASP A 141 -8.60 -7.71 7.21
C ASP A 141 -8.23 -8.59 8.41
N SER A 142 -9.13 -8.73 9.40
CA SER A 142 -8.92 -9.59 10.59
C SER A 142 -9.13 -11.08 10.30
N ALA A 143 -9.89 -11.42 9.25
CA ALA A 143 -10.17 -12.78 8.84
C ALA A 143 -9.08 -13.39 7.94
N ASP A 144 -8.18 -12.55 7.39
CA ASP A 144 -7.14 -12.94 6.45
C ASP A 144 -5.76 -12.99 7.14
N TYR A 145 -4.88 -13.89 6.69
CA TYR A 145 -3.48 -13.91 7.14
C TYR A 145 -2.75 -12.67 6.63
N ARG A 146 -2.72 -11.63 7.45
CA ARG A 146 -2.01 -10.37 7.14
C ARG A 146 -0.92 -10.06 8.17
N PRO A 147 0.31 -10.53 7.93
CA PRO A 147 1.44 -10.27 8.84
C PRO A 147 1.61 -8.78 9.20
N GLY A 148 1.32 -7.89 8.24
CA GLY A 148 1.38 -6.45 8.47
C GLY A 148 0.36 -5.91 9.47
N GLY A 149 -0.81 -6.52 9.61
CA GLY A 149 -1.82 -6.15 10.61
C GLY A 149 -1.32 -6.42 12.04
N ARG A 150 -0.62 -7.56 12.23
CA ARG A 150 -0.02 -7.90 13.52
C ARG A 150 1.03 -6.88 13.96
N ALA A 151 1.85 -6.38 13.03
CA ALA A 151 2.84 -5.33 13.33
C ALA A 151 2.17 -4.03 13.84
N ALA A 152 0.96 -3.71 13.37
CA ALA A 152 0.21 -2.55 13.87
C ALA A 152 -0.28 -2.77 15.31
N VAL A 153 -0.80 -3.96 15.61
CA VAL A 153 -1.26 -4.33 16.98
C VAL A 153 -0.08 -4.28 17.95
N ASP A 154 1.06 -4.89 17.57
CA ASP A 154 2.28 -4.92 18.39
C ASP A 154 2.80 -3.50 18.68
N ALA A 155 2.57 -2.55 17.78
CA ALA A 155 2.95 -1.14 17.93
C ALA A 155 1.86 -0.27 18.59
N GLY A 156 0.74 -0.83 19.02
CA GLY A 156 -0.36 -0.09 19.64
C GLY A 156 -1.08 0.89 18.71
N VAL A 157 -1.02 0.66 17.40
CA VAL A 157 -1.68 1.51 16.39
C VAL A 157 -3.15 1.11 16.26
N ARG A 158 -4.06 2.09 16.34
CA ARG A 158 -5.51 1.84 16.31
C ARG A 158 -6.04 1.69 14.88
N ALA A 159 -7.14 0.95 14.74
CA ALA A 159 -7.81 0.65 13.48
C ALA A 159 -9.27 1.16 13.46
N PRO A 160 -9.53 2.48 13.37
CA PRO A 160 -10.86 3.04 13.53
C PRO A 160 -11.93 2.48 12.59
N LEU A 161 -11.56 2.06 11.37
CA LEU A 161 -12.51 1.43 10.43
C LEU A 161 -12.97 0.07 10.95
N ALA A 162 -12.05 -0.76 11.45
CA ALA A 162 -12.39 -2.06 12.02
C ALA A 162 -13.13 -1.90 13.35
N GLU A 163 -12.73 -0.93 14.21
CA GLU A 163 -13.39 -0.61 15.47
C GLU A 163 -14.85 -0.14 15.26
N ALA A 164 -15.11 0.56 14.16
CA ALA A 164 -16.46 0.95 13.74
C ALA A 164 -17.26 -0.15 13.05
N GLY A 165 -16.70 -1.35 12.91
CA GLY A 165 -17.37 -2.49 12.27
C GLY A 165 -17.50 -2.37 10.75
N LEU A 166 -16.69 -1.53 10.08
CA LEU A 166 -16.75 -1.32 8.64
C LEU A 166 -16.09 -2.46 7.87
N THR A 167 -16.86 -3.06 6.97
CA THR A 167 -16.38 -4.06 6.00
C THR A 167 -15.72 -3.37 4.80
N LYS A 168 -15.05 -4.14 3.94
CA LYS A 168 -14.48 -3.63 2.67
C LYS A 168 -15.55 -3.03 1.74
N ALA A 169 -16.75 -3.63 1.74
CA ALA A 169 -17.89 -3.12 0.98
C ALA A 169 -18.34 -1.76 1.52
N ASP A 170 -18.49 -1.64 2.83
CA ASP A 170 -18.82 -0.39 3.52
C ASP A 170 -17.80 0.72 3.23
N VAL A 171 -16.51 0.37 3.32
CA VAL A 171 -15.42 1.31 3.02
C VAL A 171 -15.53 1.85 1.60
N ARG A 172 -15.78 1.00 0.61
CA ARG A 172 -15.94 1.44 -0.79
C ARG A 172 -17.18 2.31 -0.97
N GLN A 173 -18.28 1.95 -0.34
CA GLN A 173 -19.51 2.72 -0.40
C GLN A 173 -19.34 4.11 0.23
N LEU A 174 -18.71 4.19 1.41
CA LEU A 174 -18.38 5.47 2.05
C LEU A 174 -17.36 6.27 1.23
N ALA A 175 -16.30 5.63 0.70
CA ALA A 175 -15.33 6.30 -0.16
C ALA A 175 -15.99 6.94 -1.38
N ARG A 176 -16.96 6.25 -2.01
CA ARG A 176 -17.77 6.78 -3.10
C ARG A 176 -18.62 7.95 -2.64
N ALA A 177 -19.27 7.85 -1.48
CA ALA A 177 -20.10 8.93 -0.91
C ALA A 177 -19.26 10.17 -0.56
N TYR A 178 -17.99 10.01 -0.14
CA TYR A 178 -17.03 11.10 0.06
C TYR A 178 -16.48 11.67 -1.26
N GLY A 179 -16.86 11.12 -2.42
CA GLY A 179 -16.35 11.56 -3.72
C GLY A 179 -14.88 11.20 -3.96
N LEU A 180 -14.34 10.20 -3.27
CA LEU A 180 -12.95 9.78 -3.45
C LEU A 180 -12.79 9.06 -4.80
N PRO A 181 -11.88 9.53 -5.70
CA PRO A 181 -11.76 8.97 -7.04
C PRO A 181 -11.25 7.51 -7.04
N ASN A 182 -10.60 7.09 -5.95
CA ASN A 182 -10.05 5.74 -5.80
C ASN A 182 -11.00 4.75 -5.10
N TRP A 183 -12.29 5.05 -4.97
CA TRP A 183 -13.27 4.20 -4.26
C TRP A 183 -13.36 2.77 -4.80
N SER A 184 -13.13 2.57 -6.11
CA SER A 184 -13.15 1.27 -6.79
C SER A 184 -11.77 0.70 -7.06
N LYS A 185 -10.69 1.42 -6.69
CA LYS A 185 -9.31 1.01 -6.98
C LYS A 185 -9.04 -0.39 -6.42
N PRO A 186 -8.50 -1.33 -7.22
CA PRO A 186 -8.02 -2.60 -6.74
C PRO A 186 -6.88 -2.44 -5.72
N ALA A 187 -6.61 -3.48 -4.94
CA ALA A 187 -5.43 -3.50 -4.08
C ALA A 187 -4.16 -3.38 -4.94
N ALA A 188 -3.29 -2.42 -4.59
CA ALA A 188 -2.00 -2.20 -5.25
C ALA A 188 -0.87 -2.62 -4.31
N PRO A 189 -0.51 -3.92 -4.28
CA PRO A 189 0.59 -4.40 -3.45
C PRO A 189 1.92 -3.84 -3.95
N CYS A 190 2.93 -3.73 -3.04
CA CYS A 190 4.24 -3.16 -3.35
C CYS A 190 5.00 -3.96 -4.43
N LEU A 191 5.98 -3.32 -5.10
CA LEU A 191 6.78 -3.93 -6.17
C LEU A 191 7.47 -5.24 -5.75
N ALA A 192 7.84 -5.38 -4.48
CA ALA A 192 8.46 -6.62 -3.99
C ALA A 192 7.56 -7.86 -4.14
N THR A 193 6.24 -7.70 -4.32
CA THR A 193 5.33 -8.81 -4.64
C THR A 193 5.50 -9.37 -6.06
N ARG A 194 6.27 -8.71 -6.91
CA ARG A 194 6.60 -9.17 -8.26
C ARG A 194 7.80 -10.13 -8.26
N ILE A 195 8.47 -10.25 -7.14
CA ILE A 195 9.63 -11.12 -6.94
C ILE A 195 9.16 -12.38 -6.21
N PRO A 196 9.37 -13.59 -6.75
CA PRO A 196 8.98 -14.84 -6.10
C PRO A 196 9.58 -14.97 -4.69
N TYR A 197 8.82 -15.56 -3.77
CA TYR A 197 9.34 -15.83 -2.42
C TYR A 197 10.65 -16.63 -2.46
N GLY A 198 11.59 -16.28 -1.57
CA GLY A 198 12.93 -16.86 -1.50
C GLY A 198 13.93 -16.26 -2.49
N GLN A 199 13.49 -15.46 -3.45
CA GLN A 199 14.39 -14.66 -4.28
C GLN A 199 14.62 -13.30 -3.64
N ARG A 200 15.89 -12.93 -3.47
CA ARG A 200 16.28 -11.69 -2.80
C ARG A 200 15.68 -10.46 -3.47
N VAL A 201 15.08 -9.58 -2.68
CA VAL A 201 14.65 -8.24 -3.08
C VAL A 201 15.87 -7.33 -3.10
N THR A 202 16.14 -6.68 -4.21
CA THR A 202 17.23 -5.71 -4.37
C THR A 202 16.70 -4.40 -4.95
N LEU A 203 17.43 -3.32 -4.71
CA LEU A 203 17.09 -2.01 -5.29
C LEU A 203 17.02 -2.05 -6.82
N GLU A 204 17.95 -2.78 -7.45
CA GLU A 204 18.01 -2.95 -8.89
C GLU A 204 16.74 -3.60 -9.43
N LYS A 205 16.32 -4.76 -8.86
CA LYS A 205 15.08 -5.44 -9.26
C LYS A 205 13.85 -4.56 -9.07
N LEU A 206 13.77 -3.81 -7.96
CA LEU A 206 12.64 -2.93 -7.71
C LEU A 206 12.55 -1.79 -8.73
N ARG A 207 13.69 -1.16 -9.09
CA ARG A 207 13.74 -0.13 -10.14
C ARG A 207 13.36 -0.70 -11.51
N GLN A 208 13.91 -1.85 -11.85
CA GLN A 208 13.62 -2.56 -13.09
C GLN A 208 12.12 -2.88 -13.21
N LEU A 209 11.48 -3.31 -12.13
CA LEU A 209 10.06 -3.59 -12.09
C LEU A 209 9.18 -2.33 -12.18
N ASP A 210 9.56 -1.24 -11.52
CA ASP A 210 8.83 0.02 -11.59
C ASP A 210 8.81 0.58 -13.02
N GLU A 211 9.98 0.57 -13.68
CA GLU A 211 10.12 1.01 -15.06
C GLU A 211 9.41 0.07 -16.04
N ALA A 212 9.44 -1.25 -15.79
CA ALA A 212 8.76 -2.24 -16.61
C ALA A 212 7.22 -2.08 -16.54
N GLU A 213 6.64 -1.90 -15.34
CA GLU A 213 5.20 -1.69 -15.20
C GLU A 213 4.78 -0.31 -15.74
N ARG A 214 5.65 0.71 -15.69
CA ARG A 214 5.40 2.00 -16.35
C ARG A 214 5.34 1.82 -17.88
N LEU A 215 6.29 1.12 -18.48
CA LEU A 215 6.26 0.79 -19.91
C LEU A 215 4.95 0.13 -20.34
N LEU A 216 4.46 -0.83 -19.55
CA LEU A 216 3.19 -1.49 -19.86
C LEU A 216 2.01 -0.51 -19.80
N ARG A 217 1.97 0.39 -18.82
CA ARG A 217 0.94 1.43 -18.73
C ARG A 217 0.98 2.36 -19.94
N ASP A 218 2.16 2.80 -20.35
CA ASP A 218 2.37 3.68 -21.53
C ASP A 218 1.91 3.00 -22.82
N LEU A 219 2.02 1.67 -22.90
CA LEU A 219 1.49 0.85 -23.99
C LEU A 219 -0.02 0.55 -23.86
N GLY A 220 -0.69 1.10 -22.85
CA GLY A 220 -2.13 0.99 -22.64
C GLY A 220 -2.58 -0.27 -21.88
N PHE A 221 -1.72 -0.84 -21.04
CA PHE A 221 -2.04 -1.94 -20.13
C PHE A 221 -2.00 -1.47 -18.66
N PRO A 222 -2.98 -0.67 -18.19
CA PRO A 222 -2.95 -0.07 -16.84
C PRO A 222 -3.07 -1.12 -15.72
N GLU A 223 -3.80 -2.20 -15.96
CA GLU A 223 -3.96 -3.32 -15.01
C GLU A 223 -3.08 -4.50 -15.45
N SER A 224 -1.78 -4.32 -15.31
CA SER A 224 -0.78 -5.33 -15.67
C SER A 224 0.23 -5.52 -14.56
N ARG A 225 1.02 -6.59 -14.64
CA ARG A 225 2.15 -6.86 -13.76
C ARG A 225 3.33 -7.42 -14.54
N VAL A 226 4.52 -7.09 -14.08
CA VAL A 226 5.74 -7.75 -14.54
C VAL A 226 6.33 -8.54 -13.38
N ARG A 227 6.42 -9.87 -13.52
CA ARG A 227 7.04 -10.74 -12.52
C ARG A 227 8.50 -10.96 -12.87
N HIS A 228 9.35 -10.78 -11.88
CA HIS A 228 10.80 -10.90 -12.01
C HIS A 228 11.25 -12.35 -11.76
N HIS A 229 11.60 -13.08 -12.81
CA HIS A 229 12.14 -14.44 -12.71
C HIS A 229 13.61 -14.50 -13.16
N GLY A 230 14.49 -13.73 -12.47
CA GLY A 230 15.89 -13.60 -12.92
C GLY A 230 15.94 -12.85 -14.25
N ASP A 231 16.45 -13.51 -15.29
CA ASP A 231 16.60 -12.94 -16.63
C ASP A 231 15.28 -12.84 -17.41
N VAL A 232 14.18 -13.36 -16.84
CA VAL A 232 12.87 -13.40 -17.50
C VAL A 232 11.92 -12.38 -16.92
N ALA A 233 11.38 -11.49 -17.75
CA ALA A 233 10.19 -10.72 -17.45
C ALA A 233 8.94 -11.53 -17.81
N ARG A 234 8.16 -11.99 -16.83
CA ARG A 234 6.85 -12.59 -17.08
C ARG A 234 5.78 -11.51 -16.98
N VAL A 235 5.21 -11.18 -18.12
CA VAL A 235 4.17 -10.15 -18.27
C VAL A 235 2.81 -10.75 -18.02
N GLU A 236 2.03 -10.16 -17.12
CA GLU A 236 0.64 -10.48 -16.84
C GLU A 236 -0.22 -9.27 -17.24
N VAL A 237 -1.10 -9.43 -18.23
CA VAL A 237 -2.14 -8.44 -18.62
C VAL A 237 -3.51 -9.04 -18.35
N LEU A 238 -4.57 -8.24 -18.40
CA LEU A 238 -5.93 -8.79 -18.28
C LEU A 238 -6.19 -9.85 -19.37
N PRO A 239 -6.93 -10.93 -19.06
CA PRO A 239 -7.17 -12.02 -20.03
C PRO A 239 -7.68 -11.53 -21.38
N GLU A 240 -8.58 -10.55 -21.40
CA GLU A 240 -9.12 -9.93 -22.62
C GLU A 240 -8.11 -9.10 -23.43
N GLN A 241 -6.94 -8.82 -22.86
CA GLN A 241 -5.87 -8.05 -23.48
C GLN A 241 -4.72 -8.94 -24.01
N LEU A 242 -4.77 -10.26 -23.81
CA LEU A 242 -3.69 -11.18 -24.23
C LEU A 242 -3.42 -11.14 -25.73
N GLU A 243 -4.47 -11.14 -26.54
CA GLU A 243 -4.35 -11.05 -27.99
C GLU A 243 -3.66 -9.75 -28.42
N ARG A 244 -4.06 -8.62 -27.84
CA ARG A 244 -3.43 -7.32 -28.09
C ARG A 244 -1.97 -7.29 -27.64
N ALA A 245 -1.64 -7.87 -26.51
CA ALA A 245 -0.25 -7.93 -26.02
C ALA A 245 0.66 -8.78 -26.94
N ALA A 246 0.09 -9.79 -27.61
CA ALA A 246 0.79 -10.65 -28.55
C ALA A 246 0.84 -10.08 -30.01
N ALA A 247 0.07 -9.02 -30.30
CA ALA A 247 0.07 -8.37 -31.63
C ALA A 247 1.49 -7.88 -32.00
N PRO A 248 1.90 -7.97 -33.27
CA PRO A 248 3.29 -7.78 -33.71
C PRO A 248 3.93 -6.48 -33.23
N ASP A 249 3.26 -5.36 -33.38
CA ASP A 249 3.72 -4.01 -33.00
C ASP A 249 3.87 -3.83 -31.49
N VAL A 250 2.89 -4.29 -30.73
CA VAL A 250 2.89 -4.23 -29.27
C VAL A 250 3.95 -5.18 -28.69
N ARG A 251 4.00 -6.41 -29.21
CA ARG A 251 4.99 -7.43 -28.82
C ARG A 251 6.41 -6.92 -29.02
N GLU A 252 6.69 -6.31 -30.18
CA GLU A 252 8.02 -5.77 -30.48
C GLU A 252 8.40 -4.64 -29.51
N SER A 253 7.45 -3.76 -29.19
CA SER A 253 7.63 -2.67 -28.23
C SER A 253 7.88 -3.20 -26.82
N LEU A 254 7.13 -4.21 -26.38
CA LEU A 254 7.30 -4.89 -25.08
C LEU A 254 8.69 -5.54 -24.99
N VAL A 255 9.06 -6.35 -25.99
CA VAL A 255 10.36 -7.06 -26.00
C VAL A 255 11.50 -6.08 -25.95
N ARG A 256 11.56 -5.11 -26.87
CA ARG A 256 12.63 -4.11 -26.91
C ARG A 256 12.68 -3.26 -25.62
N GLY A 257 11.52 -2.88 -25.11
CA GLY A 257 11.44 -2.07 -23.90
C GLY A 257 11.97 -2.83 -22.67
N LEU A 258 11.50 -4.05 -22.44
CA LEU A 258 11.91 -4.87 -21.29
C LEU A 258 13.38 -5.33 -21.39
N GLN A 259 13.87 -5.61 -22.61
CA GLN A 259 15.29 -5.92 -22.82
C GLN A 259 16.20 -4.72 -22.49
N ARG A 260 15.81 -3.48 -22.84
CA ARG A 260 16.55 -2.28 -22.44
C ARG A 260 16.61 -2.09 -20.93
N LEU A 261 15.64 -2.64 -20.20
CA LEU A 261 15.62 -2.64 -18.74
C LEU A 261 16.47 -3.77 -18.13
N GLY A 262 17.11 -4.61 -18.96
CA GLY A 262 18.04 -5.66 -18.53
C GLY A 262 17.45 -7.06 -18.44
N PHE A 263 16.20 -7.28 -18.87
CA PHE A 263 15.69 -8.65 -19.02
C PHE A 263 16.20 -9.28 -20.33
N HIS A 264 16.65 -10.53 -20.29
CA HIS A 264 17.06 -11.25 -21.49
C HIS A 264 15.86 -11.84 -22.24
N TYR A 265 14.86 -12.30 -21.50
CA TYR A 265 13.68 -12.96 -22.06
C TYR A 265 12.41 -12.27 -21.59
N VAL A 266 11.42 -12.26 -22.48
CA VAL A 266 10.08 -11.74 -22.18
C VAL A 266 9.08 -12.86 -22.44
N ALA A 267 8.30 -13.22 -21.42
CA ALA A 267 7.24 -14.22 -21.49
C ALA A 267 5.88 -13.56 -21.21
N LEU A 268 4.85 -13.96 -21.94
CA LEU A 268 3.48 -13.58 -21.66
C LEU A 268 2.80 -14.71 -20.87
N ASP A 269 2.22 -14.39 -19.72
CA ASP A 269 1.45 -15.36 -18.95
C ASP A 269 0.08 -15.60 -19.60
N LEU A 270 -0.16 -16.80 -20.07
CA LEU A 270 -1.41 -17.15 -20.77
C LEU A 270 -2.64 -17.19 -19.85
N GLN A 271 -2.46 -17.25 -18.54
CA GLN A 271 -3.56 -17.13 -17.58
C GLN A 271 -3.96 -15.67 -17.31
N GLY A 272 -3.12 -14.74 -17.72
CA GLY A 272 -3.31 -13.32 -17.49
C GLY A 272 -3.14 -12.89 -16.03
N TYR A 273 -3.45 -11.63 -15.76
CA TYR A 273 -3.36 -11.04 -14.43
C TYR A 273 -4.45 -11.59 -13.50
N ARG A 274 -4.03 -12.13 -12.35
CA ARG A 274 -4.91 -12.59 -11.26
C ARG A 274 -4.44 -12.00 -9.94
N SER A 275 -5.38 -11.39 -9.21
CA SER A 275 -5.09 -10.88 -7.87
C SER A 275 -4.73 -12.05 -6.94
N GLY A 276 -3.62 -11.91 -6.20
CA GLY A 276 -3.21 -12.93 -5.22
C GLY A 276 -2.38 -14.09 -5.78
N SER A 277 -2.06 -14.12 -7.07
CA SER A 277 -1.30 -15.23 -7.72
C SER A 277 0.05 -15.54 -7.07
N LEU A 278 0.71 -14.57 -6.44
CA LEU A 278 1.94 -14.80 -5.67
C LEU A 278 1.73 -15.80 -4.51
N ASN A 279 0.54 -15.80 -3.89
CA ASN A 279 0.25 -16.63 -2.72
C ASN A 279 -0.22 -18.03 -3.07
N GLU A 280 -0.54 -18.32 -4.33
CA GLU A 280 -0.94 -19.66 -4.79
C GLU A 280 0.12 -20.73 -4.46
N VAL A 281 1.40 -20.34 -4.50
CA VAL A 281 2.52 -21.24 -4.16
C VAL A 281 2.61 -21.55 -2.65
N LEU A 282 1.98 -20.74 -1.79
CA LEU A 282 1.99 -20.95 -0.34
C LEU A 282 0.98 -22.04 0.11
N GLY A 283 -0.16 -22.17 -0.60
CA GLY A 283 -1.19 -23.15 -0.27
C GLY A 283 -0.75 -24.61 -0.44
N ALA A 284 0.23 -24.87 -1.32
CA ALA A 284 0.69 -26.21 -1.63
C ALA A 284 1.91 -26.68 -0.78
N ARG A 285 2.69 -25.77 -0.17
CA ARG A 285 4.00 -26.12 0.39
C ARG A 285 4.34 -25.57 1.78
N GLN A 286 3.59 -24.65 2.39
CA GLN A 286 4.10 -23.88 3.53
C GLN A 286 3.15 -23.59 4.70
N ALA A 287 2.12 -24.36 4.93
CA ALA A 287 1.30 -24.24 6.16
C ALA A 287 2.12 -24.24 7.49
N PRO A 288 3.28 -24.93 7.62
CA PRO A 288 4.12 -24.85 8.81
C PRO A 288 4.98 -23.60 8.93
N ALA A 289 5.49 -23.05 7.81
CA ALA A 289 6.42 -21.91 7.83
C ALA A 289 5.72 -20.59 8.23
N LEU A 290 4.40 -20.49 8.05
CA LEU A 290 3.59 -19.35 8.47
C LEU A 290 3.41 -19.26 9.99
N ARG A 291 3.78 -20.29 10.74
CA ARG A 291 3.70 -20.36 12.22
C ARG A 291 5.00 -20.00 12.92
N ALA A 292 6.07 -19.67 12.18
CA ALA A 292 7.33 -19.25 12.80
C ALA A 292 7.11 -17.97 13.63
N PRO A 293 7.76 -17.86 14.81
CA PRO A 293 7.68 -16.66 15.62
C PRO A 293 8.18 -15.45 14.81
N LEU A 294 7.41 -14.36 14.85
CA LEU A 294 7.76 -13.14 14.16
C LEU A 294 8.83 -12.38 14.98
N PRO A 295 9.79 -11.69 14.32
CA PRO A 295 10.76 -10.89 15.03
C PRO A 295 10.09 -9.79 15.86
N VAL A 296 10.58 -9.56 17.08
CA VAL A 296 10.12 -8.45 17.93
C VAL A 296 10.87 -7.19 17.50
N PHE A 297 10.13 -6.16 17.08
CA PHE A 297 10.72 -4.85 16.80
C PHE A 297 10.81 -4.05 18.11
N VAL A 298 12.03 -3.85 18.57
CA VAL A 298 12.32 -2.91 19.66
C VAL A 298 12.79 -1.60 19.02
N ALA A 299 12.24 -0.46 19.45
CA ALA A 299 12.77 0.84 19.04
C ALA A 299 14.24 0.92 19.45
N ALA A 300 15.13 1.26 18.52
CA ALA A 300 16.50 1.57 18.88
C ALA A 300 16.50 2.74 19.86
N PRO A 301 17.29 2.73 20.93
CA PRO A 301 17.41 3.86 21.82
C PRO A 301 17.89 5.08 21.04
N ASP A 302 17.26 6.23 21.29
CA ASP A 302 17.65 7.52 20.73
C ASP A 302 19.13 7.79 21.07
N GLY A 303 20.02 7.76 20.08
CA GLY A 303 21.40 8.15 20.29
C GLY A 303 22.44 7.38 19.48
N ALA A 304 22.53 7.62 18.18
CA ALA A 304 23.77 7.53 17.41
C ALA A 304 23.66 8.26 16.08
N MET A 305 23.41 9.58 16.10
CA MET A 305 23.89 10.43 15.02
C MET A 305 25.38 10.64 15.26
N GLY A 306 26.21 9.84 14.63
CA GLY A 306 27.63 10.10 14.50
C GLY A 306 27.81 11.43 13.80
N ARG A 307 28.33 12.41 14.54
CA ARG A 307 28.92 13.64 13.96
C ARG A 307 30.12 13.17 13.14
N HIS A 308 30.03 13.31 11.83
CA HIS A 308 31.21 13.37 10.99
C HIS A 308 31.70 14.83 11.03
N ASP A 309 32.60 15.11 11.96
CA ASP A 309 33.54 16.22 11.87
C ASP A 309 34.74 15.74 11.06
N GLY A 310 35.11 16.48 10.00
CA GLY A 310 36.33 16.27 9.24
C GLY A 310 36.17 16.55 7.76
#